data_e05d66aa30df2b8069c3008e19955706
#
_entry.id   e05d66aa30df2b8069c3008e19955706
#
_cell.length_a   1.000
_cell.length_b   1.000
_cell.length_c   1.000
_cell.angle_alpha   90.00
_cell.angle_beta   90.00
_cell.angle_gamma   90.00
#
_symmetry.space_group_name_H-M   'P 1'
#
loop_
_entity.id
_entity.type
_entity.pdbx_description
1 polymer ?
#
loop_
_entity_poly.entity_id
_entity_poly.type
_entity_poly.pdbx_seq_one_letter_code
_entity_poly.pdbx_strand_id
1 'polypeptide(L)'
;MDWIDSGFITGAADESAGSNRPQKPVWTVTALNTYVSGLLDKDVRLRSIDVSGEISGFKCYNKSGHLYFSVKDESAAVPCEMFRSSAERLRFAPKDGMSVFLC
;
A
#
# COMPACT_ATOMS: atom_id res chain seq x y z
N MET A 1 4.66 0.98 -5.86
CA MET A 1 3.79 1.75 -5.04
C MET A 1 3.07 2.79 -5.83
N ASP A 2 2.02 2.35 -6.40
CA ASP A 2 1.35 3.18 -7.37
C ASP A 2 0.62 4.36 -6.78
N TRP A 3 0.19 4.21 -5.54
CA TRP A 3 -0.52 5.32 -4.93
C TRP A 3 0.36 6.53 -4.70
N ILE A 4 1.67 6.36 -4.84
CA ILE A 4 2.57 7.48 -4.67
C ILE A 4 2.71 8.29 -5.93
N ASP A 5 2.30 7.73 -7.03
CA ASP A 5 2.49 8.38 -8.30
C ASP A 5 1.63 9.55 -8.53
N SER A 6 0.62 9.72 -7.75
CA SER A 6 -0.23 10.84 -8.03
C SER A 6 0.52 12.10 -7.69
N GLY A 7 0.21 13.12 -7.98
CA GLY A 7 0.68 14.43 -7.85
C GLY A 7 1.88 14.74 -6.99
N PHE A 8 2.22 13.90 -6.07
CA PHE A 8 3.33 14.23 -5.20
C PHE A 8 4.64 14.27 -5.93
N ILE A 9 4.79 13.43 -6.90
CA ILE A 9 6.05 13.37 -7.60
C ILE A 9 6.28 14.59 -8.44
N THR A 10 5.23 15.17 -8.93
CA THR A 10 5.38 16.38 -9.70
C THR A 10 5.92 17.49 -8.86
N GLY A 11 5.63 17.47 -7.59
CA GLY A 11 6.14 18.49 -6.74
C GLY A 11 7.64 18.43 -6.62
N ALA A 12 8.18 17.29 -6.84
CA ALA A 12 9.60 17.16 -6.73
C ALA A 12 10.34 17.98 -7.75
N ALA A 13 9.70 18.27 -8.82
CA ALA A 13 10.35 19.04 -9.86
C ALA A 13 10.76 20.39 -9.37
N ASP A 14 10.19 20.80 -8.31
CA ASP A 14 10.49 22.09 -7.81
C ASP A 14 11.80 22.18 -7.15
N GLU A 15 12.47 21.09 -7.03
CA GLU A 15 13.71 21.24 -6.46
C GLU A 15 14.61 22.01 -7.32
N SER A 16 14.20 22.25 -8.49
CA SER A 16 14.93 23.18 -9.29
C SER A 16 14.95 24.50 -8.58
N ALA A 17 14.02 24.74 -7.75
CA ALA A 17 14.04 25.93 -6.96
C ALA A 17 14.76 25.64 -5.67
N GLY A 18 15.87 25.03 -5.76
CA GLY A 18 16.60 24.64 -4.62
C GLY A 18 17.02 25.76 -3.72
N SER A 19 16.95 26.97 -4.19
CA SER A 19 17.21 28.11 -3.36
C SER A 19 16.20 28.23 -2.23
N ASN A 20 15.03 27.59 -2.39
CA ASN A 20 14.01 27.64 -1.38
C ASN A 20 13.95 26.37 -0.57
N ARG A 21 15.06 26.02 0.00
CA ARG A 21 15.07 24.84 0.81
C ARG A 21 14.16 24.98 1.99
N PRO A 22 13.46 23.90 2.36
CA PRO A 22 12.59 23.97 3.53
C PRO A 22 13.39 24.29 4.77
N GLN A 23 12.77 25.03 5.66
CA GLN A 23 13.40 25.38 6.90
C GLN A 23 13.36 24.25 7.90
N LYS A 24 12.56 23.23 7.67
CA LYS A 24 12.40 22.10 8.56
C LYS A 24 13.25 20.93 8.08
N PRO A 25 13.51 19.97 8.94
CA PRO A 25 14.30 18.79 8.56
C PRO A 25 13.74 18.08 7.34
N VAL A 26 14.63 17.58 6.53
CA VAL A 26 14.23 16.81 5.36
C VAL A 26 14.34 15.34 5.71
N TRP A 27 13.28 14.59 5.45
CA TRP A 27 13.22 13.19 5.78
C TRP A 27 13.60 12.34 4.56
N THR A 28 14.20 11.21 4.82
CA THR A 28 14.36 10.20 3.76
C THR A 28 13.05 9.46 3.61
N VAL A 29 12.90 8.78 2.49
CA VAL A 29 11.72 7.95 2.28
C VAL A 29 11.63 6.86 3.34
N THR A 30 12.78 6.28 3.70
CA THR A 30 12.79 5.26 4.74
C THR A 30 12.30 5.82 6.07
N ALA A 31 12.75 7.01 6.43
CA ALA A 31 12.32 7.62 7.68
C ALA A 31 10.82 7.88 7.68
N LEU A 32 10.29 8.36 6.57
CA LEU A 32 8.87 8.61 6.46
C LEU A 32 8.08 7.31 6.60
N ASN A 33 8.48 6.29 5.86
CA ASN A 33 7.77 5.01 5.92
C ASN A 33 7.81 4.40 7.31
N THR A 34 8.94 4.46 7.96
CA THR A 34 9.07 3.91 9.32
C THR A 34 8.17 4.66 10.29
N TYR A 35 8.13 5.97 10.17
CA TYR A 35 7.30 6.77 11.05
C TYR A 35 5.81 6.48 10.84
N VAL A 36 5.39 6.45 9.59
CA VAL A 36 3.98 6.21 9.26
C VAL A 36 3.57 4.80 9.70
N SER A 37 4.42 3.82 9.44
CA SER A 37 4.13 2.44 9.87
C SER A 37 4.00 2.37 11.37
N GLY A 38 4.86 3.08 12.10
CA GLY A 38 4.77 3.09 13.54
C GLY A 38 3.48 3.70 14.06
N LEU A 39 3.03 4.76 13.41
CA LEU A 39 1.76 5.38 13.79
C LEU A 39 0.59 4.44 13.55
N LEU A 40 0.61 3.73 12.41
CA LEU A 40 -0.46 2.80 12.11
C LEU A 40 -0.47 1.63 13.09
N ASP A 41 0.69 1.15 13.47
CA ASP A 41 0.79 0.04 14.40
C ASP A 41 0.27 0.41 15.78
N LYS A 42 0.35 1.67 16.14
CA LYS A 42 -0.10 2.13 17.46
C LYS A 42 -1.58 2.41 17.51
N ASP A 43 -2.23 2.51 16.37
CA ASP A 43 -3.65 2.82 16.36
C ASP A 43 -4.45 1.55 16.62
N VAL A 44 -5.15 1.54 17.74
CA VAL A 44 -5.89 0.36 18.18
C VAL A 44 -6.96 -0.02 17.16
N ARG A 45 -7.57 0.97 16.51
CA ARG A 45 -8.63 0.69 15.56
C ARG A 45 -8.10 -0.01 14.32
N LEU A 46 -6.87 0.31 13.91
CA LEU A 46 -6.29 -0.29 12.71
C LEU A 46 -5.77 -1.70 12.96
N ARG A 47 -5.60 -2.08 14.19
CA ARG A 47 -5.11 -3.41 14.50
C ARG A 47 -6.16 -4.49 14.32
N SER A 48 -7.42 -4.08 14.31
CA SER A 48 -8.50 -5.05 14.38
C SER A 48 -9.67 -4.59 13.54
N ILE A 49 -9.42 -4.33 12.28
CA ILE A 49 -10.47 -3.92 11.37
C ILE A 49 -10.60 -4.94 10.26
N ASP A 50 -11.82 -5.04 9.74
CA ASP A 50 -12.08 -5.82 8.55
C ASP A 50 -12.41 -4.84 7.44
N VAL A 51 -11.78 -5.03 6.30
CA VAL A 51 -12.00 -4.18 5.14
C VAL A 51 -12.61 -5.02 4.04
N SER A 52 -13.74 -4.60 3.51
CA SER A 52 -14.39 -5.32 2.44
C SER A 52 -14.13 -4.62 1.12
N GLY A 53 -14.02 -5.38 0.06
CA GLY A 53 -13.83 -4.82 -1.25
C GLY A 53 -13.72 -5.91 -2.30
N GLU A 54 -13.44 -5.48 -3.51
CA GLU A 54 -13.33 -6.38 -4.65
C GLU A 54 -11.88 -6.46 -5.11
N ILE A 55 -11.40 -7.67 -5.39
CA ILE A 55 -10.04 -7.86 -5.87
C ILE A 55 -9.91 -7.38 -7.30
N SER A 56 -8.84 -6.69 -7.58
CA SER A 56 -8.54 -6.18 -8.91
C SER A 56 -7.03 -6.27 -9.15
N GLY A 57 -6.64 -6.55 -10.40
CA GLY A 57 -5.23 -6.56 -10.77
C GLY A 57 -4.42 -7.66 -10.11
N PHE A 58 -5.03 -8.80 -9.88
CA PHE A 58 -4.38 -9.89 -9.18
C PHE A 58 -3.21 -10.46 -9.99
N LYS A 59 -2.08 -10.63 -9.31
CA LYS A 59 -0.90 -11.25 -9.89
C LYS A 59 -0.21 -12.13 -8.86
N CYS A 60 0.27 -13.27 -9.32
CA CYS A 60 1.05 -14.16 -8.49
C CYS A 60 2.42 -14.32 -9.12
N TYR A 61 3.46 -13.98 -8.37
CA TYR A 61 4.82 -14.13 -8.87
C TYR A 61 5.35 -15.50 -8.50
N ASN A 62 5.58 -16.32 -9.52
CA ASN A 62 5.97 -17.71 -9.30
C ASN A 62 7.26 -17.86 -8.52
N LYS A 63 8.20 -16.96 -8.72
CA LYS A 63 9.49 -17.09 -8.06
C LYS A 63 9.42 -16.89 -6.56
N SER A 64 8.66 -15.90 -6.13
CA SER A 64 8.57 -15.59 -4.70
C SER A 64 7.36 -16.23 -4.05
N GLY A 65 6.33 -16.53 -4.83
CA GLY A 65 5.07 -17.00 -4.29
C GLY A 65 4.23 -15.90 -3.67
N HIS A 66 4.66 -14.65 -3.80
CA HIS A 66 3.90 -13.52 -3.26
C HIS A 66 2.78 -13.14 -4.19
N LEU A 67 1.69 -12.67 -3.60
CA LEU A 67 0.53 -12.21 -4.36
C LEU A 67 0.45 -10.70 -4.31
N TYR A 68 0.09 -10.10 -5.42
CA TYR A 68 -0.10 -8.66 -5.51
C TYR A 68 -1.46 -8.39 -6.12
N PHE A 69 -2.23 -7.51 -5.49
CA PHE A 69 -3.56 -7.17 -5.96
C PHE A 69 -3.98 -5.86 -5.33
N SER A 70 -5.10 -5.34 -5.78
CA SER A 70 -5.71 -4.19 -5.13
C SER A 70 -7.08 -4.62 -4.62
N VAL A 71 -7.50 -3.99 -3.54
CA VAL A 71 -8.86 -4.14 -3.05
C VAL A 71 -9.53 -2.80 -3.24
N LYS A 72 -10.66 -2.79 -3.91
CA LYS A 72 -11.32 -1.54 -4.29
C LYS A 72 -12.80 -1.55 -3.95
N ASP A 73 -13.33 -0.35 -3.85
CA ASP A 73 -14.77 -0.14 -3.81
C ASP A 73 -15.10 0.91 -4.87
N GLU A 74 -16.25 1.53 -4.77
CA GLU A 74 -16.70 2.48 -5.80
C GLU A 74 -15.83 3.72 -5.92
N SER A 75 -15.13 4.07 -4.86
CA SER A 75 -14.44 5.36 -4.79
C SER A 75 -12.95 5.26 -4.60
N ALA A 76 -12.44 4.14 -4.16
CA ALA A 76 -11.05 4.06 -3.76
C ALA A 76 -10.50 2.66 -3.93
N ALA A 77 -9.18 2.57 -3.95
CA ALA A 77 -8.49 1.29 -4.04
C ALA A 77 -7.26 1.32 -3.17
N VAL A 78 -6.93 0.17 -2.60
CA VAL A 78 -5.72 0.01 -1.80
C VAL A 78 -4.89 -1.12 -2.40
N PRO A 79 -3.65 -0.84 -2.77
CA PRO A 79 -2.78 -1.91 -3.24
C PRO A 79 -2.38 -2.80 -2.07
N CYS A 80 -2.35 -4.08 -2.31
CA CYS A 80 -2.07 -5.06 -1.28
C CYS A 80 -1.00 -6.02 -1.74
N GLU A 81 -0.27 -6.53 -0.78
CA GLU A 81 0.71 -7.57 -1.03
C GLU A 81 0.52 -8.65 0.02
N MET A 82 0.47 -9.90 -0.41
CA MET A 82 0.38 -11.02 0.51
C MET A 82 1.61 -11.87 0.34
N PHE A 83 2.37 -12.02 1.42
CA PHE A 83 3.58 -12.80 1.36
C PHE A 83 3.26 -14.28 1.22
N ARG A 84 4.20 -15.01 0.67
CA ARG A 84 4.04 -16.43 0.41
C ARG A 84 3.53 -17.22 1.60
N SER A 85 4.06 -16.96 2.78
CA SER A 85 3.65 -17.69 3.97
C SER A 85 2.17 -17.52 4.28
N SER A 86 1.62 -16.35 4.02
CA SER A 86 0.20 -16.12 4.21
C SER A 86 -0.61 -16.66 3.05
N ALA A 87 -0.07 -16.54 1.84
CA ALA A 87 -0.76 -17.01 0.65
C ALA A 87 -1.00 -18.52 0.69
N GLU A 88 -0.05 -19.25 1.26
CA GLU A 88 -0.17 -20.70 1.36
C GLU A 88 -1.27 -21.14 2.32
N ARG A 89 -1.73 -20.24 3.17
CA ARG A 89 -2.81 -20.57 4.11
C ARG A 89 -4.20 -20.31 3.55
N LEU A 90 -4.28 -19.69 2.38
CA LEU A 90 -5.57 -19.39 1.81
C LEU A 90 -6.31 -20.70 1.45
N ARG A 91 -7.61 -20.68 1.72
CA ARG A 91 -8.46 -21.83 1.41
C ARG A 91 -9.17 -21.67 0.08
N PHE A 92 -8.86 -20.61 -0.64
CA PHE A 92 -9.47 -20.35 -1.94
C PHE A 92 -8.42 -19.69 -2.83
N ALA A 93 -8.67 -19.68 -4.13
CA ALA A 93 -7.78 -19.05 -5.08
C ALA A 93 -8.30 -17.66 -5.39
N PRO A 94 -7.61 -16.61 -4.93
CA PRO A 94 -8.06 -15.25 -5.21
C PRO A 94 -8.01 -14.96 -6.71
N LYS A 95 -8.95 -14.18 -7.17
CA LYS A 95 -8.97 -13.74 -8.55
C LYS A 95 -9.76 -12.44 -8.68
N ASP A 96 -9.55 -11.75 -9.79
CA ASP A 96 -10.21 -10.48 -10.04
C ASP A 96 -11.72 -10.63 -9.99
N GLY A 97 -12.36 -9.62 -9.46
CA GLY A 97 -13.81 -9.61 -9.35
C GLY A 97 -14.38 -10.26 -8.11
N MET A 98 -13.52 -10.89 -7.32
CA MET A 98 -13.98 -11.59 -6.13
C MET A 98 -14.16 -10.59 -4.99
N SER A 99 -15.28 -10.70 -4.27
CA SER A 99 -15.53 -9.87 -3.09
C SER A 99 -14.89 -10.53 -1.89
N VAL A 100 -14.13 -9.77 -1.13
CA VAL A 100 -13.37 -10.33 -0.02
C VAL A 100 -13.43 -9.43 1.20
N PHE A 101 -13.09 -10.02 2.34
CA PHE A 101 -12.81 -9.27 3.55
C PHE A 101 -11.33 -9.42 3.87
N LEU A 102 -10.71 -8.31 4.21
CA LEU A 102 -9.32 -8.30 4.67
C LEU A 102 -9.31 -7.97 6.15
N CYS A 103 -8.47 -8.64 6.89
CA CYS A 103 -8.30 -8.32 8.31
C CYS A 103 -6.83 -8.26 8.69
#